data_c20170de1b860fa002004907aaf2f548
#
_entry.id   c20170de1b860fa002004907aaf2f548
#
_cell.length_a   1.000
_cell.length_b   1.000
_cell.length_c   1.000
_cell.angle_alpha   90.00
_cell.angle_beta   90.00
_cell.angle_gamma   90.00
#
_symmetry.space_group_name_H-M   'P 1'
#
loop_
_entity.id
_entity.type
_entity.pdbx_description
1 polymer ?
#
loop_
_entity_poly.entity_id
_entity_poly.type
_entity_poly.pdbx_seq_one_letter_code
_entity_poly.pdbx_strand_id
1 'polypeptide(L)'
;MLARAPGLTADHVRALFAATGEESSLCDSAQLLREMRVPAAARNFLASPDESALSADLRWIESSGTTVISCLDAAYPPLLAQTDGAPPVLFVLGSVEALGSTQLAVVGSRNPTASGRGNARDFAAALARSGLTITSGLALGVDAASHRGALDVGGITIAVMGTGLDTVYPAAHAELAACIRAQGALISEFPPRTAPAGCNFPRRNRIISGLSCGTLVVEATCRSGSLITARLAAEQGREVFAIPGSIRSPQSRGCHKLIREGATLVESLADVLSELQIPLPKQGVRSSMRPRPTEVAMDKGYEMLLDALGFEPATLDELIERTGLSSESVASMLLILELDGCVAALPGGRYDRITNDDRQRSRHPDLRI
;
A
#
# COMPACT_ATOMS: atom_id res chain seq x y z
N MET A 1 -15.59 -23.54 -1.64
CA MET A 1 -15.69 -24.26 -0.36
C MET A 1 -14.52 -23.94 0.57
N LEU A 2 -13.26 -24.23 0.23
CA LEU A 2 -12.07 -24.01 1.10
C LEU A 2 -11.94 -22.60 1.66
N ALA A 3 -12.24 -21.57 0.88
CA ALA A 3 -12.18 -20.17 1.32
C ALA A 3 -13.18 -19.81 2.43
N ARG A 4 -14.25 -20.59 2.59
CA ARG A 4 -15.27 -20.40 3.64
C ARG A 4 -15.02 -21.24 4.89
N ALA A 5 -14.08 -22.18 4.85
CA ALA A 5 -13.76 -23.05 5.98
C ALA A 5 -12.97 -22.27 7.05
N PRO A 6 -13.53 -22.01 8.26
CA PRO A 6 -12.92 -21.10 9.23
C PRO A 6 -11.59 -21.63 9.77
N GLY A 7 -10.51 -20.86 9.61
CA GLY A 7 -9.19 -21.22 10.09
C GLY A 7 -8.43 -22.25 9.25
N LEU A 8 -8.97 -22.65 8.10
CA LEU A 8 -8.22 -23.46 7.13
C LEU A 8 -7.10 -22.61 6.51
N THR A 9 -5.91 -23.16 6.42
CA THR A 9 -4.72 -22.53 5.83
C THR A 9 -4.22 -23.31 4.62
N ALA A 10 -3.34 -22.70 3.84
CA ALA A 10 -2.68 -23.35 2.72
C ALA A 10 -1.91 -24.60 3.15
N ASP A 11 -1.29 -24.58 4.34
CA ASP A 11 -0.52 -25.71 4.86
C ASP A 11 -1.41 -26.92 5.13
N HIS A 12 -2.61 -26.70 5.68
CA HIS A 12 -3.59 -27.78 5.83
C HIS A 12 -3.99 -28.38 4.48
N VAL A 13 -4.24 -27.55 3.46
CA VAL A 13 -4.64 -28.01 2.13
C VAL A 13 -3.51 -28.78 1.44
N ARG A 14 -2.27 -28.27 1.51
CA ARG A 14 -1.09 -28.96 0.96
C ARG A 14 -0.83 -30.30 1.64
N ALA A 15 -0.95 -30.36 2.98
CA ALA A 15 -0.78 -31.59 3.72
C ALA A 15 -1.85 -32.64 3.35
N LEU A 16 -3.11 -32.20 3.22
CA LEU A 16 -4.21 -33.06 2.76
C LEU A 16 -3.97 -33.58 1.34
N PHE A 17 -3.58 -32.70 0.42
CA PHE A 17 -3.27 -33.06 -0.96
C PHE A 17 -2.11 -34.04 -1.05
N ALA A 18 -1.05 -33.83 -0.27
CA ALA A 18 0.08 -34.75 -0.22
C ALA A 18 -0.30 -36.17 0.28
N ALA A 19 -1.33 -36.24 1.13
CA ALA A 19 -1.80 -37.52 1.67
C ALA A 19 -2.82 -38.23 0.75
N THR A 20 -3.61 -37.49 -0.04
CA THR A 20 -4.68 -38.04 -0.88
C THR A 20 -4.31 -38.15 -2.36
N GLY A 21 -3.43 -37.28 -2.83
CA GLY A 21 -3.07 -37.16 -4.25
C GLY A 21 -4.14 -36.51 -5.14
N GLU A 22 -5.31 -36.19 -4.60
CA GLU A 22 -6.45 -35.67 -5.35
C GLU A 22 -7.13 -34.49 -4.63
N GLU A 23 -7.44 -33.41 -5.37
CA GLU A 23 -8.16 -32.26 -4.83
C GLU A 23 -9.61 -32.59 -4.43
N SER A 24 -10.28 -33.49 -5.17
CA SER A 24 -11.65 -33.89 -4.90
C SER A 24 -11.83 -34.62 -3.57
N SER A 25 -10.82 -35.34 -3.12
CA SER A 25 -10.82 -36.12 -1.89
C SER A 25 -10.40 -35.38 -0.63
N LEU A 26 -10.00 -34.08 -0.74
CA LEU A 26 -9.49 -33.28 0.38
C LEU A 26 -10.47 -33.17 1.57
N CYS A 27 -11.78 -33.34 1.32
CA CYS A 27 -12.84 -33.11 2.32
C CYS A 27 -13.51 -34.39 2.80
N ASP A 28 -13.22 -35.56 2.20
CA ASP A 28 -14.02 -36.76 2.37
C ASP A 28 -13.65 -37.59 3.61
N SER A 29 -12.44 -37.42 4.15
CA SER A 29 -11.98 -38.21 5.30
C SER A 29 -11.95 -37.39 6.60
N ALA A 30 -12.96 -37.56 7.45
CA ALA A 30 -12.99 -36.93 8.77
C ALA A 30 -11.79 -37.32 9.66
N GLN A 31 -11.23 -38.53 9.47
CA GLN A 31 -10.06 -38.98 10.18
C GLN A 31 -8.81 -38.20 9.73
N LEU A 32 -8.58 -38.11 8.42
CA LEU A 32 -7.46 -37.41 7.82
C LEU A 32 -7.45 -35.89 8.21
N LEU A 33 -8.64 -35.26 8.19
CA LEU A 33 -8.77 -33.86 8.64
C LEU A 33 -8.38 -33.66 10.12
N ARG A 34 -8.55 -34.68 10.96
CA ARG A 34 -8.10 -34.64 12.38
C ARG A 34 -6.60 -34.84 12.49
N GLU A 35 -6.03 -35.81 11.76
CA GLU A 35 -4.59 -36.11 11.73
C GLU A 35 -3.80 -34.89 11.24
N MET A 36 -4.28 -34.19 10.23
CA MET A 36 -3.70 -32.94 9.70
C MET A 36 -4.02 -31.72 10.57
N ARG A 37 -4.61 -31.88 11.74
CA ARG A 37 -4.93 -30.81 12.73
C ARG A 37 -5.80 -29.68 12.14
N VAL A 38 -6.61 -29.97 11.15
CA VAL A 38 -7.58 -29.01 10.60
C VAL A 38 -8.51 -28.54 11.71
N PRO A 39 -8.74 -27.22 11.89
CA PRO A 39 -9.59 -26.69 12.96
C PRO A 39 -10.99 -27.31 12.99
N ALA A 40 -11.55 -27.52 14.18
CA ALA A 40 -12.88 -28.14 14.30
C ALA A 40 -13.97 -27.38 13.54
N ALA A 41 -13.92 -26.05 13.58
CA ALA A 41 -14.86 -25.21 12.82
C ALA A 41 -14.79 -25.44 11.31
N ALA A 42 -13.56 -25.58 10.76
CA ALA A 42 -13.36 -25.91 9.36
C ALA A 42 -13.90 -27.32 9.04
N ARG A 43 -13.61 -28.31 9.87
CA ARG A 43 -14.10 -29.69 9.68
C ARG A 43 -15.62 -29.77 9.66
N ASN A 44 -16.28 -29.07 10.57
CA ASN A 44 -17.75 -29.02 10.64
C ASN A 44 -18.33 -28.37 9.39
N PHE A 45 -17.72 -27.28 8.92
CA PHE A 45 -18.14 -26.62 7.68
C PHE A 45 -17.95 -27.53 6.45
N LEU A 46 -16.80 -28.23 6.35
CA LEU A 46 -16.50 -29.13 5.23
C LEU A 46 -17.43 -30.33 5.21
N ALA A 47 -17.87 -30.83 6.37
CA ALA A 47 -18.83 -31.95 6.48
C ALA A 47 -20.27 -31.56 6.10
N SER A 48 -20.65 -30.29 6.23
CA SER A 48 -21.98 -29.78 5.90
C SER A 48 -21.90 -28.34 5.40
N PRO A 49 -21.43 -28.13 4.16
CA PRO A 49 -21.29 -26.82 3.59
C PRO A 49 -22.63 -26.16 3.27
N ASP A 50 -22.70 -24.83 3.37
CA ASP A 50 -23.87 -24.08 2.89
C ASP A 50 -23.85 -24.02 1.35
N GLU A 51 -24.55 -24.96 0.73
CA GLU A 51 -24.61 -25.06 -0.74
C GLU A 51 -25.24 -23.83 -1.40
N SER A 52 -26.20 -23.19 -0.73
CA SER A 52 -26.82 -21.95 -1.25
C SER A 52 -25.81 -20.82 -1.32
N ALA A 53 -25.02 -20.64 -0.26
CA ALA A 53 -23.95 -19.67 -0.24
C ALA A 53 -22.85 -19.97 -1.27
N LEU A 54 -22.47 -21.24 -1.41
CA LEU A 54 -21.47 -21.66 -2.41
C LEU A 54 -21.96 -21.43 -3.84
N SER A 55 -23.22 -21.80 -4.14
CA SER A 55 -23.83 -21.58 -5.47
C SER A 55 -23.92 -20.11 -5.82
N ALA A 56 -24.20 -19.25 -4.83
CA ALA A 56 -24.25 -17.81 -5.06
C ALA A 56 -22.83 -17.21 -5.23
N ASP A 57 -21.80 -17.75 -4.57
CA ASP A 57 -20.39 -17.36 -4.80
C ASP A 57 -19.96 -17.74 -6.23
N LEU A 58 -20.25 -18.95 -6.67
CA LEU A 58 -19.89 -19.39 -8.03
C LEU A 58 -20.54 -18.52 -9.10
N ARG A 59 -21.85 -18.22 -8.97
CA ARG A 59 -22.52 -17.31 -9.90
C ARG A 59 -21.88 -15.93 -9.96
N TRP A 60 -21.46 -15.39 -8.81
CA TRP A 60 -20.80 -14.08 -8.78
C TRP A 60 -19.40 -14.16 -9.41
N ILE A 61 -18.62 -15.19 -9.11
CA ILE A 61 -17.28 -15.42 -9.68
C ILE A 61 -17.38 -15.48 -11.21
N GLU A 62 -18.29 -16.25 -11.75
CA GLU A 62 -18.53 -16.41 -13.19
C GLU A 62 -18.93 -15.05 -13.84
N SER A 63 -19.87 -14.34 -13.21
CA SER A 63 -20.39 -13.07 -13.77
C SER A 63 -19.39 -11.90 -13.67
N SER A 64 -18.52 -11.90 -12.69
CA SER A 64 -17.55 -10.79 -12.45
C SER A 64 -16.25 -10.95 -13.23
N GLY A 65 -15.95 -12.13 -13.76
CA GLY A 65 -14.65 -12.47 -14.35
C GLY A 65 -13.56 -12.62 -13.29
N THR A 66 -13.92 -12.98 -12.06
CA THR A 66 -12.98 -13.24 -10.98
C THR A 66 -12.28 -14.59 -11.20
N THR A 67 -10.96 -14.60 -11.16
CA THR A 67 -10.17 -15.83 -11.13
C THR A 67 -10.01 -16.31 -9.70
N VAL A 68 -10.12 -17.61 -9.48
CA VAL A 68 -9.89 -18.25 -8.17
C VAL A 68 -8.60 -19.04 -8.26
N ILE A 69 -7.65 -18.76 -7.38
CA ILE A 69 -6.34 -19.41 -7.34
C ILE A 69 -6.24 -20.20 -6.02
N SER A 70 -6.03 -21.49 -6.12
CA SER A 70 -5.75 -22.39 -5.00
C SER A 70 -4.27 -22.32 -4.62
N CYS A 71 -3.94 -22.61 -3.37
CA CYS A 71 -2.54 -22.75 -2.93
C CYS A 71 -1.78 -23.92 -3.58
N LEU A 72 -2.47 -24.75 -4.37
CA LEU A 72 -1.92 -25.86 -5.17
C LEU A 72 -1.61 -25.44 -6.61
N ASP A 73 -2.16 -24.32 -7.06
CA ASP A 73 -1.96 -23.82 -8.43
C ASP A 73 -0.57 -23.23 -8.62
N ALA A 74 0.02 -23.43 -9.80
CA ALA A 74 1.30 -22.85 -10.17
C ALA A 74 1.28 -21.31 -10.18
N ALA A 75 0.11 -20.68 -10.34
CA ALA A 75 -0.08 -19.24 -10.29
C ALA A 75 -0.13 -18.66 -8.87
N TYR A 76 -0.12 -19.52 -7.84
CA TYR A 76 -0.12 -19.04 -6.46
C TYR A 76 1.22 -18.38 -6.11
N PRO A 77 1.22 -17.14 -5.54
CA PRO A 77 2.44 -16.39 -5.33
C PRO A 77 3.45 -17.13 -4.43
N PRO A 78 4.68 -17.39 -4.88
CA PRO A 78 5.65 -18.21 -4.16
C PRO A 78 6.07 -17.61 -2.82
N LEU A 79 6.18 -16.27 -2.73
CA LEU A 79 6.49 -15.59 -1.47
C LEU A 79 5.36 -15.76 -0.45
N LEU A 80 4.11 -15.64 -0.88
CA LEU A 80 2.95 -15.84 -0.01
C LEU A 80 2.83 -17.30 0.42
N ALA A 81 3.19 -18.23 -0.46
CA ALA A 81 3.18 -19.66 -0.15
C ALA A 81 4.10 -20.06 1.00
N GLN A 82 5.13 -19.26 1.28
CA GLN A 82 6.11 -19.47 2.36
C GLN A 82 5.67 -18.87 3.70
N THR A 83 4.57 -18.12 3.73
CA THR A 83 4.13 -17.44 4.95
C THR A 83 3.25 -18.33 5.81
N ASP A 84 3.46 -18.28 7.11
CA ASP A 84 2.59 -18.96 8.07
C ASP A 84 1.15 -18.48 7.91
N GLY A 85 0.22 -19.45 7.86
CA GLY A 85 -1.18 -19.15 7.70
C GLY A 85 -1.56 -18.53 6.36
N ALA A 86 -0.79 -18.79 5.29
CA ALA A 86 -1.15 -18.38 3.93
C ALA A 86 -2.60 -18.82 3.59
N PRO A 87 -3.37 -18.00 2.84
CA PRO A 87 -4.74 -18.36 2.50
C PRO A 87 -4.78 -19.56 1.57
N PRO A 88 -5.71 -20.54 1.77
CA PRO A 88 -5.80 -21.68 0.90
C PRO A 88 -6.30 -21.31 -0.51
N VAL A 89 -6.96 -20.17 -0.64
CA VAL A 89 -7.55 -19.66 -1.88
C VAL A 89 -7.39 -18.15 -1.94
N LEU A 90 -7.08 -17.63 -3.12
CA LEU A 90 -7.13 -16.21 -3.46
C LEU A 90 -8.18 -15.98 -4.55
N PHE A 91 -9.00 -14.98 -4.34
CA PHE A 91 -9.86 -14.41 -5.37
C PHE A 91 -9.11 -13.26 -6.02
N VAL A 92 -9.07 -13.20 -7.35
CA VAL A 92 -8.31 -12.23 -8.13
C VAL A 92 -9.23 -11.59 -9.16
N LEU A 93 -9.30 -10.26 -9.15
CA LEU A 93 -10.04 -9.48 -10.13
C LEU A 93 -9.06 -8.54 -10.84
N GLY A 94 -8.72 -8.82 -12.08
CA GLY A 94 -7.67 -8.17 -12.87
C GLY A 94 -6.61 -9.17 -13.33
N SER A 95 -5.34 -8.73 -13.45
CA SER A 95 -4.26 -9.58 -13.95
C SER A 95 -3.75 -10.56 -12.89
N VAL A 96 -3.85 -11.86 -13.21
CA VAL A 96 -3.24 -12.94 -12.41
C VAL A 96 -1.71 -12.90 -12.53
N GLU A 97 -1.20 -12.54 -13.70
CA GLU A 97 0.25 -12.45 -14.00
C GLU A 97 0.94 -11.42 -13.08
N ALA A 98 0.21 -10.36 -12.69
CA ALA A 98 0.73 -9.36 -11.76
C ALA A 98 1.14 -9.95 -10.41
N LEU A 99 0.54 -11.06 -9.98
CA LEU A 99 0.87 -11.74 -8.73
C LEU A 99 2.26 -12.40 -8.74
N GLY A 100 2.77 -12.75 -9.92
CA GLY A 100 4.11 -13.34 -10.10
C GLY A 100 5.24 -12.32 -10.18
N SER A 101 4.93 -11.02 -10.22
CA SER A 101 5.94 -9.95 -10.29
C SER A 101 6.63 -9.72 -8.94
N THR A 102 7.82 -9.09 -8.98
CA THR A 102 8.49 -8.63 -7.74
C THR A 102 7.70 -7.46 -7.14
N GLN A 103 7.25 -7.64 -5.91
CA GLN A 103 6.34 -6.69 -5.25
C GLN A 103 7.00 -6.01 -4.05
N LEU A 104 6.69 -4.74 -3.84
CA LEU A 104 7.00 -4.01 -2.61
C LEU A 104 5.70 -3.50 -1.96
N ALA A 105 5.53 -3.81 -0.69
CA ALA A 105 4.42 -3.25 0.08
C ALA A 105 4.70 -1.80 0.45
N VAL A 106 3.73 -0.91 0.25
CA VAL A 106 3.79 0.48 0.72
C VAL A 106 2.59 0.74 1.61
N VAL A 107 2.84 1.01 2.89
CA VAL A 107 1.80 1.14 3.91
C VAL A 107 2.05 2.35 4.82
N GLY A 108 1.02 2.77 5.55
CA GLY A 108 1.20 3.88 6.49
C GLY A 108 -0.09 4.38 7.13
N SER A 109 -0.05 5.65 7.54
CA SER A 109 -1.16 6.34 8.17
C SER A 109 -2.37 6.45 7.26
N ARG A 110 -3.57 6.28 7.82
CA ARG A 110 -4.82 6.60 7.13
C ARG A 110 -5.07 8.11 7.02
N ASN A 111 -4.43 8.89 7.89
CA ASN A 111 -4.46 10.36 7.89
C ASN A 111 -3.02 10.88 7.85
N PRO A 112 -2.32 10.74 6.72
CA PRO A 112 -0.97 11.24 6.56
C PRO A 112 -0.96 12.76 6.48
N THR A 113 0.20 13.35 6.76
CA THR A 113 0.48 14.75 6.45
C THR A 113 0.44 14.97 4.92
N ALA A 114 0.43 16.23 4.46
CA ALA A 114 0.56 16.53 3.04
C ALA A 114 1.88 15.96 2.48
N SER A 115 2.99 16.17 3.19
CA SER A 115 4.31 15.62 2.86
C SER A 115 4.30 14.09 2.85
N GLY A 116 3.73 13.43 3.87
CA GLY A 116 3.63 11.97 3.90
C GLY A 116 2.81 11.40 2.75
N ARG A 117 1.77 12.10 2.31
CA ARG A 117 0.98 11.71 1.13
C ARG A 117 1.79 11.86 -0.15
N GLY A 118 2.53 12.96 -0.29
CA GLY A 118 3.47 13.20 -1.39
C GLY A 118 4.53 12.11 -1.44
N ASN A 119 5.23 11.87 -0.33
CA ASN A 119 6.25 10.81 -0.23
C ASN A 119 5.71 9.44 -0.64
N ALA A 120 4.51 9.06 -0.17
CA ALA A 120 3.91 7.78 -0.54
C ALA A 120 3.70 7.65 -2.05
N ARG A 121 3.21 8.71 -2.70
CA ARG A 121 2.97 8.76 -4.13
C ARG A 121 4.27 8.71 -4.92
N ASP A 122 5.26 9.49 -4.51
CA ASP A 122 6.53 9.64 -5.23
C ASP A 122 7.40 8.39 -5.11
N PHE A 123 7.51 7.81 -3.92
CA PHE A 123 8.20 6.53 -3.75
C PHE A 123 7.52 5.42 -4.55
N ALA A 124 6.19 5.32 -4.50
CA ALA A 124 5.46 4.32 -5.26
C ALA A 124 5.66 4.50 -6.78
N ALA A 125 5.64 5.74 -7.29
CA ALA A 125 5.93 6.03 -8.68
C ALA A 125 7.37 5.67 -9.08
N ALA A 126 8.35 6.02 -8.23
CA ALA A 126 9.76 5.71 -8.48
C ALA A 126 10.03 4.20 -8.48
N LEU A 127 9.48 3.47 -7.51
CA LEU A 127 9.55 2.01 -7.40
C LEU A 127 8.90 1.32 -8.61
N ALA A 128 7.71 1.80 -9.03
CA ALA A 128 7.01 1.26 -10.19
C ALA A 128 7.80 1.49 -11.50
N ARG A 129 8.43 2.66 -11.68
CA ARG A 129 9.34 2.92 -12.82
C ARG A 129 10.56 1.99 -12.80
N SER A 130 10.96 1.51 -11.64
CA SER A 130 12.06 0.52 -11.50
C SER A 130 11.60 -0.92 -11.74
N GLY A 131 10.35 -1.14 -12.14
CA GLY A 131 9.80 -2.46 -12.47
C GLY A 131 9.21 -3.21 -11.27
N LEU A 132 9.09 -2.57 -10.10
CA LEU A 132 8.45 -3.18 -8.93
C LEU A 132 6.94 -2.97 -8.98
N THR A 133 6.19 -3.98 -8.63
CA THR A 133 4.74 -3.88 -8.41
C THR A 133 4.47 -3.35 -7.01
N ILE A 134 3.60 -2.35 -6.90
CA ILE A 134 3.22 -1.76 -5.63
C ILE A 134 2.04 -2.50 -5.02
N THR A 135 2.24 -3.06 -3.84
CA THR A 135 1.20 -3.78 -3.10
C THR A 135 0.76 -2.98 -1.87
N SER A 136 -0.54 -2.80 -1.70
CA SER A 136 -1.09 -2.09 -0.55
C SER A 136 -2.52 -2.53 -0.24
N GLY A 137 -3.16 -1.87 0.75
CA GLY A 137 -4.44 -2.33 1.29
C GLY A 137 -5.66 -1.51 0.87
N LEU A 138 -5.54 -0.60 -0.07
CA LEU A 138 -6.62 0.29 -0.52
C LEU A 138 -7.24 1.15 0.61
N ALA A 139 -6.59 1.29 1.77
CA ALA A 139 -7.05 2.15 2.85
C ALA A 139 -6.94 3.63 2.46
N LEU A 140 -7.61 4.50 3.23
CA LEU A 140 -7.40 5.94 3.12
C LEU A 140 -5.92 6.30 3.38
N GLY A 141 -5.46 7.42 2.87
CA GLY A 141 -4.16 7.98 3.16
C GLY A 141 -3.03 7.38 2.34
N VAL A 142 -2.02 6.82 3.00
CA VAL A 142 -0.79 6.29 2.37
C VAL A 142 -1.10 5.23 1.32
N ASP A 143 -1.95 4.24 1.63
CA ASP A 143 -2.29 3.16 0.70
C ASP A 143 -2.83 3.71 -0.63
N ALA A 144 -3.84 4.59 -0.56
CA ALA A 144 -4.41 5.20 -1.75
C ALA A 144 -3.42 6.09 -2.52
N ALA A 145 -2.55 6.82 -1.81
CA ALA A 145 -1.51 7.64 -2.44
C ALA A 145 -0.51 6.78 -3.20
N SER A 146 -0.11 5.64 -2.61
CA SER A 146 0.82 4.70 -3.22
C SER A 146 0.25 4.04 -4.48
N HIS A 147 -1.01 3.59 -4.43
CA HIS A 147 -1.67 3.07 -5.63
C HIS A 147 -1.72 4.10 -6.76
N ARG A 148 -2.12 5.36 -6.44
CA ARG A 148 -2.12 6.44 -7.42
C ARG A 148 -0.73 6.71 -7.98
N GLY A 149 0.31 6.73 -7.13
CA GLY A 149 1.68 6.94 -7.57
C GLY A 149 2.14 5.89 -8.59
N ALA A 150 1.83 4.63 -8.39
CA ALA A 150 2.12 3.56 -9.36
C ALA A 150 1.33 3.74 -10.66
N LEU A 151 0.01 4.02 -10.56
CA LEU A 151 -0.87 4.23 -11.72
C LEU A 151 -0.47 5.46 -12.56
N ASP A 152 -0.03 6.55 -11.93
CA ASP A 152 0.41 7.79 -12.62
C ASP A 152 1.54 7.56 -13.62
N VAL A 153 2.32 6.51 -13.42
CA VAL A 153 3.47 6.17 -14.26
C VAL A 153 3.23 4.93 -15.14
N GLY A 154 1.99 4.46 -15.20
CA GLY A 154 1.63 3.25 -15.94
C GLY A 154 2.15 1.96 -15.29
N GLY A 155 2.54 2.01 -14.01
CA GLY A 155 3.05 0.86 -13.26
C GLY A 155 1.94 -0.06 -12.76
N ILE A 156 2.33 -1.28 -12.40
CA ILE A 156 1.42 -2.30 -11.87
C ILE A 156 1.22 -2.07 -10.37
N THR A 157 -0.02 -2.21 -9.90
CA THR A 157 -0.31 -2.17 -8.47
C THR A 157 -1.38 -3.20 -8.08
N ILE A 158 -1.23 -3.79 -6.89
CA ILE A 158 -2.11 -4.82 -6.35
C ILE A 158 -2.74 -4.30 -5.05
N ALA A 159 -4.08 -4.27 -5.02
CA ALA A 159 -4.80 -3.96 -3.80
C ALA A 159 -5.30 -5.24 -3.12
N VAL A 160 -4.84 -5.48 -1.90
CA VAL A 160 -5.33 -6.59 -1.08
C VAL A 160 -6.55 -6.11 -0.30
N MET A 161 -7.68 -6.77 -0.45
CA MET A 161 -8.95 -6.34 0.15
C MET A 161 -9.18 -7.01 1.51
N GLY A 162 -9.82 -6.28 2.43
CA GLY A 162 -10.32 -6.83 3.71
C GLY A 162 -11.79 -7.26 3.67
N THR A 163 -12.35 -7.33 2.46
CA THR A 163 -13.74 -7.68 2.13
C THR A 163 -13.76 -8.69 0.99
N GLY A 164 -14.91 -9.24 0.65
CA GLY A 164 -15.10 -9.87 -0.67
C GLY A 164 -14.86 -8.85 -1.79
N LEU A 165 -14.46 -9.33 -2.98
CA LEU A 165 -14.16 -8.44 -4.12
C LEU A 165 -15.40 -7.76 -4.73
N ASP A 166 -16.59 -8.19 -4.35
CA ASP A 166 -17.87 -7.57 -4.68
C ASP A 166 -18.13 -6.27 -3.92
N THR A 167 -17.35 -5.99 -2.88
CA THR A 167 -17.51 -4.83 -2.00
C THR A 167 -16.21 -4.04 -1.89
N VAL A 168 -16.15 -2.87 -2.54
CA VAL A 168 -15.01 -1.96 -2.40
C VAL A 168 -15.13 -1.18 -1.08
N TYR A 169 -14.10 -1.29 -0.24
CA TYR A 169 -14.02 -0.54 1.01
C TYR A 169 -12.64 0.14 1.17
N PRO A 170 -12.61 1.46 1.45
CA PRO A 170 -13.76 2.37 1.60
C PRO A 170 -14.45 2.66 0.26
N ALA A 171 -15.77 2.93 0.29
CA ALA A 171 -16.55 3.20 -0.93
C ALA A 171 -16.02 4.40 -1.74
N ALA A 172 -15.38 5.37 -1.08
CA ALA A 172 -14.72 6.51 -1.72
C ALA A 172 -13.58 6.11 -2.68
N HIS A 173 -13.10 4.88 -2.62
CA HIS A 173 -12.04 4.37 -3.50
C HIS A 173 -12.56 3.49 -4.65
N ALA A 174 -13.86 3.56 -4.98
CA ALA A 174 -14.44 2.77 -6.06
C ALA A 174 -13.75 3.03 -7.42
N GLU A 175 -13.51 4.29 -7.76
CA GLU A 175 -12.80 4.68 -8.99
C GLU A 175 -11.34 4.20 -8.97
N LEU A 176 -10.65 4.37 -7.83
CA LEU A 176 -9.28 3.90 -7.68
C LEU A 176 -9.19 2.38 -7.83
N ALA A 177 -10.13 1.64 -7.24
CA ALA A 177 -10.21 0.19 -7.39
C ALA A 177 -10.42 -0.23 -8.85
N ALA A 178 -11.26 0.49 -9.61
CA ALA A 178 -11.44 0.25 -11.03
C ALA A 178 -10.15 0.48 -11.83
N CYS A 179 -9.40 1.55 -11.55
CA CYS A 179 -8.09 1.81 -12.18
C CYS A 179 -7.06 0.71 -11.83
N ILE A 180 -7.02 0.29 -10.55
CA ILE A 180 -6.13 -0.81 -10.12
C ILE A 180 -6.47 -2.11 -10.84
N ARG A 181 -7.77 -2.45 -10.95
CA ARG A 181 -8.23 -3.63 -11.70
C ARG A 181 -7.77 -3.60 -13.15
N ALA A 182 -7.77 -2.43 -13.78
CA ALA A 182 -7.41 -2.28 -15.19
C ALA A 182 -5.90 -2.44 -15.47
N GLN A 183 -5.03 -2.06 -14.52
CA GLN A 183 -3.57 -2.08 -14.70
C GLN A 183 -2.84 -3.10 -13.82
N GLY A 184 -3.54 -3.76 -12.92
CA GLY A 184 -3.00 -4.71 -11.95
C GLY A 184 -4.08 -5.64 -11.45
N ALA A 185 -4.25 -5.78 -10.13
CA ALA A 185 -5.26 -6.66 -9.56
C ALA A 185 -5.83 -6.17 -8.22
N LEU A 186 -7.10 -6.49 -8.00
CA LEU A 186 -7.70 -6.55 -6.67
C LEU A 186 -7.68 -8.00 -6.21
N ILE A 187 -7.22 -8.26 -5.00
CA ILE A 187 -7.17 -9.62 -4.47
C ILE A 187 -7.79 -9.72 -3.07
N SER A 188 -8.35 -10.86 -2.75
CA SER A 188 -8.90 -11.14 -1.43
C SER A 188 -8.81 -12.62 -1.07
N GLU A 189 -8.62 -12.92 0.22
CA GLU A 189 -8.84 -14.26 0.78
C GLU A 189 -10.31 -14.51 1.14
N PHE A 190 -11.09 -13.41 1.22
CA PHE A 190 -12.48 -13.48 1.66
C PHE A 190 -13.39 -13.81 0.48
N PRO A 191 -14.34 -14.77 0.66
CA PRO A 191 -15.32 -15.07 -0.38
C PRO A 191 -16.23 -13.87 -0.66
N PRO A 192 -16.91 -13.86 -1.82
CA PRO A 192 -17.90 -12.82 -2.15
C PRO A 192 -18.91 -12.62 -1.02
N ARG A 193 -19.45 -11.40 -0.91
CA ARG A 193 -20.40 -10.98 0.14
C ARG A 193 -19.84 -10.95 1.55
N THR A 194 -18.51 -11.00 1.70
CA THR A 194 -17.87 -10.71 2.98
C THR A 194 -17.84 -9.21 3.21
N ALA A 195 -18.63 -8.75 4.16
CA ALA A 195 -18.74 -7.34 4.54
C ALA A 195 -17.45 -6.85 5.24
N PRO A 196 -17.19 -5.53 5.26
CA PRO A 196 -16.08 -4.96 5.99
C PRO A 196 -16.27 -5.21 7.50
N ALA A 197 -15.26 -5.81 8.13
CA ALA A 197 -15.21 -6.08 9.56
C ALA A 197 -13.83 -5.70 10.12
N GLY A 198 -13.81 -5.13 11.32
CA GLY A 198 -12.57 -4.63 11.96
C GLY A 198 -11.48 -5.70 12.07
N CYS A 199 -11.86 -6.98 12.31
CA CYS A 199 -10.93 -8.11 12.41
C CYS A 199 -10.32 -8.54 11.06
N ASN A 200 -10.97 -8.24 9.94
CA ASN A 200 -10.50 -8.65 8.62
C ASN A 200 -9.27 -7.86 8.18
N PHE A 201 -9.16 -6.56 8.55
CA PHE A 201 -8.07 -5.71 8.11
C PHE A 201 -6.70 -6.15 8.65
N PRO A 202 -6.53 -6.43 9.98
CA PRO A 202 -5.28 -6.99 10.48
C PRO A 202 -4.97 -8.37 9.89
N ARG A 203 -5.97 -9.22 9.71
CA ARG A 203 -5.82 -10.53 9.11
C ARG A 203 -5.32 -10.43 7.66
N ARG A 204 -5.86 -9.52 6.86
CA ARG A 204 -5.46 -9.27 5.48
C ARG A 204 -4.00 -8.78 5.38
N ASN A 205 -3.49 -8.03 6.37
CA ASN A 205 -2.15 -7.42 6.31
C ASN A 205 -1.03 -8.45 6.11
N ARG A 206 -1.19 -9.70 6.58
CA ARG A 206 -0.22 -10.79 6.34
C ARG A 206 -0.08 -11.13 4.85
N ILE A 207 -1.11 -10.87 4.07
CA ILE A 207 -1.07 -11.09 2.61
C ILE A 207 -0.33 -9.94 1.93
N ILE A 208 -0.48 -8.70 2.39
CA ILE A 208 0.27 -7.56 1.88
C ILE A 208 1.78 -7.80 2.04
N SER A 209 2.22 -8.11 3.26
CA SER A 209 3.63 -8.42 3.53
C SER A 209 4.07 -9.72 2.85
N GLY A 210 3.23 -10.76 2.86
CA GLY A 210 3.54 -12.07 2.30
C GLY A 210 3.74 -12.09 0.78
N LEU A 211 3.10 -11.18 0.04
CA LEU A 211 3.29 -11.02 -1.40
C LEU A 211 4.58 -10.27 -1.75
N SER A 212 5.13 -9.52 -0.81
CA SER A 212 6.14 -8.51 -1.07
C SER A 212 7.53 -8.96 -0.60
N CYS A 213 8.57 -8.56 -1.30
CA CYS A 213 9.96 -8.77 -0.89
C CYS A 213 10.37 -7.83 0.27
N GLY A 214 9.63 -6.73 0.47
CA GLY A 214 9.82 -5.80 1.58
C GLY A 214 8.59 -4.94 1.81
N THR A 215 8.58 -4.20 2.92
CA THR A 215 7.48 -3.31 3.32
C THR A 215 8.03 -1.93 3.68
N LEU A 216 7.63 -0.91 2.92
CA LEU A 216 7.94 0.50 3.18
C LEU A 216 6.82 1.13 4.02
N VAL A 217 7.19 1.67 5.18
CA VAL A 217 6.30 2.45 6.05
C VAL A 217 6.60 3.93 5.89
N VAL A 218 5.64 4.68 5.33
CA VAL A 218 5.83 6.11 5.02
C VAL A 218 5.60 6.99 6.25
N GLU A 219 4.47 6.86 6.89
CA GLU A 219 4.13 7.53 8.15
C GLU A 219 3.34 6.57 9.04
N ALA A 220 3.63 6.56 10.34
CA ALA A 220 2.90 5.77 11.31
C ALA A 220 2.97 6.41 12.70
N THR A 221 1.84 6.47 13.40
CA THR A 221 1.84 6.68 14.86
C THR A 221 2.21 5.37 15.54
N CYS A 222 2.57 5.40 16.82
CA CYS A 222 2.89 4.18 17.60
C CYS A 222 1.73 3.17 17.70
N ARG A 223 0.50 3.56 17.36
CA ARG A 223 -0.70 2.71 17.37
C ARG A 223 -1.24 2.43 15.97
N SER A 224 -0.49 2.78 14.91
CA SER A 224 -0.91 2.56 13.53
C SER A 224 -1.02 1.06 13.20
N GLY A 225 -2.06 0.68 12.46
CA GLY A 225 -2.21 -0.67 11.92
C GLY A 225 -1.13 -1.06 10.92
N SER A 226 -0.44 -0.09 10.30
CA SER A 226 0.69 -0.32 9.40
C SER A 226 1.90 -0.94 10.12
N LEU A 227 2.06 -0.68 11.44
CA LEU A 227 3.09 -1.35 12.24
C LEU A 227 2.84 -2.85 12.39
N ILE A 228 1.58 -3.30 12.29
CA ILE A 228 1.25 -4.73 12.25
C ILE A 228 1.79 -5.34 10.96
N THR A 229 1.60 -4.67 9.81
CA THR A 229 2.12 -5.12 8.52
C THR A 229 3.66 -5.18 8.52
N ALA A 230 4.33 -4.17 9.08
CA ALA A 230 5.78 -4.14 9.21
C ALA A 230 6.30 -5.29 10.08
N ARG A 231 5.66 -5.56 11.22
CA ARG A 231 6.02 -6.68 12.10
C ARG A 231 5.83 -8.02 11.38
N LEU A 232 4.69 -8.21 10.69
CA LEU A 232 4.43 -9.41 9.93
C LEU A 232 5.47 -9.62 8.81
N ALA A 233 5.90 -8.54 8.14
CA ALA A 233 6.98 -8.59 7.17
C ALA A 233 8.28 -9.12 7.78
N ALA A 234 8.70 -8.60 8.94
CA ALA A 234 9.88 -9.07 9.65
C ALA A 234 9.75 -10.54 10.09
N GLU A 235 8.58 -10.94 10.65
CA GLU A 235 8.28 -12.33 11.02
C GLU A 235 8.33 -13.29 9.81
N GLN A 236 8.00 -12.79 8.62
CA GLN A 236 8.06 -13.52 7.34
C GLN A 236 9.46 -13.49 6.69
N GLY A 237 10.46 -12.89 7.33
CA GLY A 237 11.82 -12.75 6.78
C GLY A 237 11.88 -11.78 5.59
N ARG A 238 11.04 -10.75 5.55
CA ARG A 238 11.02 -9.70 4.53
C ARG A 238 11.67 -8.43 5.07
N GLU A 239 12.26 -7.64 4.18
CA GLU A 239 12.83 -6.35 4.53
C GLU A 239 11.78 -5.36 5.03
N VAL A 240 12.15 -4.55 6.00
CA VAL A 240 11.30 -3.48 6.53
C VAL A 240 12.03 -2.16 6.35
N PHE A 241 11.36 -1.25 5.69
CA PHE A 241 11.83 0.10 5.39
C PHE A 241 10.96 1.14 6.11
N ALA A 242 11.56 2.22 6.58
CA ALA A 242 10.82 3.28 7.22
C ALA A 242 11.37 4.67 6.80
N ILE A 243 10.46 5.54 6.38
CA ILE A 243 10.82 6.93 6.09
C ILE A 243 10.94 7.69 7.42
N PRO A 244 12.09 8.36 7.68
CA PRO A 244 12.25 9.19 8.86
C PRO A 244 11.39 10.46 8.79
N GLY A 245 11.24 11.15 9.89
CA GLY A 245 10.53 12.43 9.93
C GLY A 245 10.86 13.19 11.20
N SER A 246 10.16 14.31 11.44
CA SER A 246 10.39 15.10 12.63
C SER A 246 10.14 14.33 13.91
N ILE A 247 11.07 14.46 14.88
CA ILE A 247 10.93 13.89 16.22
C ILE A 247 9.73 14.47 16.99
N ARG A 248 9.24 15.63 16.58
CA ARG A 248 8.07 16.30 17.15
C ARG A 248 6.76 15.81 16.54
N SER A 249 6.80 15.21 15.33
CA SER A 249 5.63 14.71 14.63
C SER A 249 5.14 13.38 15.24
N PRO A 250 3.88 13.28 15.69
CA PRO A 250 3.31 12.01 16.12
C PRO A 250 3.28 10.96 15.00
N GLN A 251 3.18 11.39 13.74
CA GLN A 251 3.12 10.52 12.57
C GLN A 251 4.47 9.86 12.24
N SER A 252 5.57 10.41 12.73
CA SER A 252 6.91 9.83 12.52
C SER A 252 7.33 8.85 13.61
N ARG A 253 6.66 8.86 14.77
CA ARG A 253 7.06 8.06 15.94
C ARG A 253 7.03 6.55 15.69
N GLY A 254 6.10 6.07 14.86
CA GLY A 254 6.03 4.66 14.47
C GLY A 254 7.21 4.28 13.57
N CYS A 255 7.56 5.10 12.58
CA CYS A 255 8.73 4.90 11.73
C CYS A 255 10.03 4.91 12.55
N HIS A 256 10.18 5.88 13.47
CA HIS A 256 11.34 5.91 14.37
C HIS A 256 11.45 4.68 15.28
N LYS A 257 10.30 4.12 15.70
CA LYS A 257 10.27 2.87 16.46
C LYS A 257 10.79 1.72 15.60
N LEU A 258 10.30 1.58 14.36
CA LEU A 258 10.74 0.54 13.43
C LEU A 258 12.23 0.64 13.13
N ILE A 259 12.77 1.85 12.88
CA ILE A 259 14.19 2.07 12.65
C ILE A 259 15.03 1.60 13.85
N ARG A 260 14.62 1.92 15.07
CA ARG A 260 15.30 1.43 16.28
C ARG A 260 15.19 -0.09 16.48
N GLU A 261 14.18 -0.73 15.91
CA GLU A 261 13.97 -2.17 15.93
C GLU A 261 14.67 -2.88 14.76
N GLY A 262 15.42 -2.15 13.91
CA GLY A 262 16.23 -2.70 12.85
C GLY A 262 15.69 -2.50 11.44
N ALA A 263 14.59 -1.74 11.27
CA ALA A 263 14.14 -1.38 9.94
C ALA A 263 15.13 -0.41 9.27
N THR A 264 15.37 -0.60 7.97
CA THR A 264 16.24 0.26 7.19
C THR A 264 15.62 1.65 7.02
N LEU A 265 16.38 2.69 7.42
CA LEU A 265 16.00 4.07 7.17
C LEU A 265 16.10 4.36 5.67
N VAL A 266 15.06 4.96 5.10
CA VAL A 266 14.94 5.25 3.67
C VAL A 266 14.70 6.73 3.44
N GLU A 267 15.57 7.36 2.67
CA GLU A 267 15.45 8.73 2.20
C GLU A 267 15.30 8.81 0.67
N SER A 268 15.68 7.74 -0.02
CA SER A 268 15.68 7.66 -1.48
C SER A 268 15.29 6.28 -2.01
N LEU A 269 14.92 6.22 -3.31
CA LEU A 269 14.72 4.95 -4.03
C LEU A 269 15.96 4.05 -3.95
N ALA A 270 17.17 4.64 -4.01
CA ALA A 270 18.42 3.90 -4.02
C ALA A 270 18.59 3.06 -2.75
N ASP A 271 18.15 3.56 -1.60
CA ASP A 271 18.26 2.85 -0.32
C ASP A 271 17.44 1.55 -0.36
N VAL A 272 16.21 1.62 -0.90
CA VAL A 272 15.34 0.44 -1.06
C VAL A 272 15.93 -0.57 -2.04
N LEU A 273 16.37 -0.11 -3.22
CA LEU A 273 16.89 -1.00 -4.26
C LEU A 273 18.22 -1.65 -3.85
N SER A 274 19.07 -0.91 -3.14
CA SER A 274 20.34 -1.44 -2.61
C SER A 274 20.11 -2.57 -1.62
N GLU A 275 19.20 -2.39 -0.68
CA GLU A 275 18.89 -3.40 0.34
C GLU A 275 18.27 -4.66 -0.28
N LEU A 276 17.37 -4.47 -1.26
CA LEU A 276 16.75 -5.57 -1.99
C LEU A 276 17.69 -6.21 -3.04
N GLN A 277 18.90 -5.70 -3.21
CA GLN A 277 19.87 -6.13 -4.21
C GLN A 277 19.32 -6.10 -5.66
N ILE A 278 18.39 -5.17 -5.90
CA ILE A 278 17.80 -4.94 -7.23
C ILE A 278 18.68 -3.92 -7.96
N PRO A 279 19.19 -4.24 -9.17
CA PRO A 279 19.99 -3.30 -9.93
C PRO A 279 19.23 -1.98 -10.18
N LEU A 280 19.89 -0.85 -9.91
CA LEU A 280 19.36 0.44 -10.33
C LEU A 280 19.08 0.40 -11.84
N PRO A 281 17.93 0.89 -12.31
CA PRO A 281 17.67 0.99 -13.74
C PRO A 281 18.81 1.78 -14.39
N LYS A 282 19.50 1.14 -15.36
CA LYS A 282 20.50 1.86 -16.15
C LYS A 282 19.82 3.10 -16.71
N GLN A 283 20.33 4.28 -16.38
CA GLN A 283 19.84 5.55 -16.93
C GLN A 283 19.91 5.52 -18.45
N GLY A 284 18.90 4.92 -19.07
CA GLY A 284 18.75 4.73 -20.52
C GLY A 284 17.55 5.49 -21.08
N VAL A 285 16.92 6.31 -20.28
CA VAL A 285 16.04 7.37 -20.77
C VAL A 285 16.73 8.67 -20.41
N ARG A 286 17.35 9.30 -21.41
CA ARG A 286 17.61 10.71 -21.36
C ARG A 286 16.33 11.34 -20.83
N SER A 287 16.31 11.71 -19.54
CA SER A 287 15.51 12.82 -19.13
C SER A 287 15.85 13.88 -20.17
N SER A 288 14.95 14.13 -21.10
CA SER A 288 14.97 15.39 -21.80
C SER A 288 14.85 16.39 -20.66
N MET A 289 15.99 16.86 -20.17
CA MET A 289 16.04 18.12 -19.48
C MET A 289 15.45 19.10 -20.50
N ARG A 290 14.12 19.29 -20.44
CA ARG A 290 13.58 20.55 -20.91
C ARG A 290 14.36 21.58 -20.15
N PRO A 291 14.86 22.60 -20.82
CA PRO A 291 15.61 23.67 -20.15
C PRO A 291 14.78 24.07 -18.94
N ARG A 292 15.43 24.10 -17.79
CA ARG A 292 14.87 24.69 -16.56
C ARG A 292 14.14 25.95 -17.01
N PRO A 293 12.85 26.12 -16.66
CA PRO A 293 12.28 27.46 -16.74
C PRO A 293 13.27 28.34 -16.00
N THR A 294 13.71 29.40 -16.66
CA THR A 294 14.61 30.41 -16.11
C THR A 294 14.29 30.60 -14.64
N GLU A 295 15.27 30.33 -13.77
CA GLU A 295 15.17 30.72 -12.36
C GLU A 295 14.82 32.21 -12.40
N VAL A 296 13.55 32.50 -12.15
CA VAL A 296 13.16 33.85 -11.79
C VAL A 296 13.93 34.05 -10.52
N ALA A 297 14.90 35.00 -10.54
CA ALA A 297 15.67 35.34 -9.39
C ALA A 297 14.65 35.68 -8.29
N MET A 298 14.41 34.74 -7.38
CA MET A 298 13.52 34.97 -6.24
C MET A 298 14.20 36.04 -5.39
N ASP A 299 13.45 37.07 -5.06
CA ASP A 299 13.92 38.11 -4.14
C ASP A 299 14.35 37.42 -2.84
N LYS A 300 15.47 37.86 -2.27
CA LYS A 300 16.08 37.34 -1.03
C LYS A 300 15.04 37.14 0.10
N GLY A 301 13.97 37.96 0.11
CA GLY A 301 12.88 37.85 1.06
C GLY A 301 12.09 36.54 0.94
N TYR A 302 11.82 36.07 -0.29
CA TYR A 302 11.11 34.79 -0.52
C TYR A 302 11.98 33.58 -0.17
N GLU A 303 13.30 33.65 -0.47
CA GLU A 303 14.22 32.58 -0.08
C GLU A 303 14.28 32.47 1.46
N MET A 304 14.43 33.60 2.15
CA MET A 304 14.43 33.63 3.61
C MET A 304 13.13 33.10 4.21
N LEU A 305 11.97 33.40 3.62
CA LEU A 305 10.68 32.91 4.09
C LEU A 305 10.54 31.40 3.86
N LEU A 306 10.97 30.87 2.72
CA LEU A 306 10.96 29.43 2.43
C LEU A 306 11.94 28.67 3.31
N ASP A 307 13.08 29.26 3.65
CA ASP A 307 14.04 28.66 4.58
C ASP A 307 13.49 28.66 6.02
N ALA A 308 12.83 29.74 6.42
CA ALA A 308 12.15 29.82 7.72
C ALA A 308 10.96 28.86 7.85
N LEU A 309 10.23 28.63 6.76
CA LEU A 309 9.16 27.64 6.68
C LEU A 309 9.73 26.22 6.81
N GLY A 310 10.89 25.97 6.19
CA GLY A 310 11.50 24.65 6.18
C GLY A 310 10.61 23.59 5.50
N PHE A 311 10.57 22.37 6.06
CA PHE A 311 9.80 21.24 5.54
C PHE A 311 8.77 20.72 6.55
N GLU A 312 8.37 21.54 7.52
CA GLU A 312 7.31 21.25 8.48
C GLU A 312 6.25 22.35 8.41
N PRO A 313 4.96 21.99 8.55
CA PRO A 313 3.90 22.98 8.57
C PRO A 313 4.11 24.00 9.69
N ALA A 314 4.20 25.28 9.34
CA ALA A 314 4.35 26.39 10.27
C ALA A 314 3.17 27.36 10.19
N THR A 315 2.86 28.02 11.31
CA THR A 315 1.85 29.09 11.38
C THR A 315 2.43 30.42 10.92
N LEU A 316 1.55 31.37 10.58
CA LEU A 316 1.96 32.73 10.25
C LEU A 316 2.80 33.36 11.37
N ASP A 317 2.40 33.17 12.63
CA ASP A 317 3.08 33.73 13.79
C ASP A 317 4.49 33.15 13.97
N GLU A 318 4.64 31.84 13.78
CA GLU A 318 5.95 31.19 13.81
C GLU A 318 6.88 31.70 12.70
N LEU A 319 6.34 31.98 11.51
CA LEU A 319 7.10 32.52 10.39
C LEU A 319 7.51 33.96 10.63
N ILE A 320 6.66 34.78 11.23
CA ILE A 320 6.98 36.16 11.66
C ILE A 320 8.14 36.13 12.67
N GLU A 321 8.03 35.26 13.69
CA GLU A 321 9.07 35.11 14.71
C GLU A 321 10.42 34.68 14.14
N ARG A 322 10.42 33.72 13.19
CA ARG A 322 11.65 33.17 12.58
C ARG A 322 12.30 34.14 11.58
N THR A 323 11.49 34.92 10.85
CA THR A 323 11.99 35.81 9.79
C THR A 323 12.23 37.24 10.29
N GLY A 324 11.57 37.66 11.37
CA GLY A 324 11.58 39.07 11.82
C GLY A 324 10.84 40.03 10.89
N LEU A 325 10.11 39.51 9.87
CA LEU A 325 9.34 40.34 8.94
C LEU A 325 7.99 40.73 9.55
N SER A 326 7.36 41.78 9.00
CA SER A 326 6.02 42.17 9.41
C SER A 326 4.97 41.14 8.98
N SER A 327 3.87 41.06 9.73
CA SER A 327 2.76 40.14 9.40
C SER A 327 2.19 40.37 7.99
N GLU A 328 2.12 41.64 7.55
CA GLU A 328 1.68 42.00 6.21
C GLU A 328 2.60 41.45 5.13
N SER A 329 3.95 41.59 5.36
CA SER A 329 4.93 41.09 4.42
C SER A 329 4.89 39.57 4.31
N VAL A 330 4.85 38.86 5.45
CA VAL A 330 4.81 37.40 5.47
C VAL A 330 3.53 36.90 4.82
N ALA A 331 2.36 37.50 5.12
CA ALA A 331 1.10 37.10 4.53
C ALA A 331 1.06 37.33 3.00
N SER A 332 1.57 38.49 2.54
CA SER A 332 1.66 38.80 1.11
C SER A 332 2.57 37.83 0.37
N MET A 333 3.73 37.51 0.96
CA MET A 333 4.71 36.58 0.38
C MET A 333 4.17 35.16 0.36
N LEU A 334 3.50 34.70 1.41
CA LEU A 334 2.85 33.38 1.45
C LEU A 334 1.77 33.25 0.36
N LEU A 335 0.96 34.29 0.15
CA LEU A 335 -0.07 34.30 -0.90
C LEU A 335 0.58 34.14 -2.29
N ILE A 336 1.64 34.86 -2.56
CA ILE A 336 2.37 34.75 -3.85
C ILE A 336 2.99 33.37 -4.00
N LEU A 337 3.64 32.83 -2.95
CA LEU A 337 4.21 31.50 -2.95
C LEU A 337 3.15 30.40 -3.09
N GLU A 338 1.93 30.63 -2.59
CA GLU A 338 0.80 29.72 -2.77
C GLU A 338 0.30 29.74 -4.22
N LEU A 339 0.18 30.93 -4.82
CA LEU A 339 -0.19 31.08 -6.24
C LEU A 339 0.87 30.46 -7.18
N ASP A 340 2.14 30.56 -6.81
CA ASP A 340 3.26 29.93 -7.53
C ASP A 340 3.40 28.44 -7.24
N GLY A 341 2.55 27.87 -6.36
CA GLY A 341 2.56 26.47 -5.97
C GLY A 341 3.81 26.05 -5.20
N CYS A 342 4.44 26.99 -4.48
CA CYS A 342 5.60 26.73 -3.63
C CYS A 342 5.23 26.38 -2.20
N VAL A 343 4.03 26.80 -1.77
CA VAL A 343 3.48 26.63 -0.43
C VAL A 343 2.01 26.24 -0.56
N ALA A 344 1.53 25.42 0.38
CA ALA A 344 0.11 25.07 0.52
C ALA A 344 -0.42 25.55 1.86
N ALA A 345 -1.58 26.19 1.85
CA ALA A 345 -2.32 26.48 3.07
C ALA A 345 -3.00 25.22 3.61
N LEU A 346 -2.84 24.95 4.91
CA LEU A 346 -3.43 23.85 5.63
C LEU A 346 -4.49 24.32 6.63
N PRO A 347 -5.46 23.44 7.02
CA PRO A 347 -6.40 23.75 8.07
C PRO A 347 -5.72 24.21 9.36
N GLY A 348 -6.29 25.25 10.00
CA GLY A 348 -5.73 25.84 11.22
C GLY A 348 -4.68 26.93 11.01
N GLY A 349 -4.66 27.56 9.81
CA GLY A 349 -3.77 28.69 9.52
C GLY A 349 -2.28 28.30 9.44
N ARG A 350 -2.01 27.08 9.05
CA ARG A 350 -0.66 26.56 8.82
C ARG A 350 -0.33 26.55 7.33
N TYR A 351 0.94 26.68 7.04
CA TYR A 351 1.50 26.63 5.69
C TYR A 351 2.54 25.53 5.61
N ASP A 352 2.56 24.79 4.50
CA ASP A 352 3.50 23.70 4.22
C ASP A 352 4.24 23.98 2.91
N ARG A 353 5.53 23.67 2.86
CA ARG A 353 6.36 23.86 1.65
C ARG A 353 6.08 22.75 0.66
N ILE A 354 5.72 23.14 -0.56
CA ILE A 354 5.53 22.20 -1.68
C ILE A 354 6.88 22.03 -2.38
N THR A 355 7.36 20.79 -2.52
CA THR A 355 8.58 20.50 -3.26
C THR A 355 8.39 20.66 -4.77
N ASN A 356 9.51 20.81 -5.54
CA ASN A 356 9.43 21.04 -6.99
C ASN A 356 8.67 19.95 -7.77
N ASP A 357 8.59 18.72 -7.24
CA ASP A 357 7.82 17.64 -7.83
C ASP A 357 6.29 17.85 -7.69
N ASP A 358 5.85 18.48 -6.61
CA ASP A 358 4.43 18.82 -6.39
C ASP A 358 3.95 19.98 -7.28
N ARG A 359 4.86 20.91 -7.63
CA ARG A 359 4.57 22.09 -8.49
C ARG A 359 4.16 21.70 -9.92
N GLN A 360 4.72 20.64 -10.49
CA GLN A 360 4.38 20.19 -11.83
C GLN A 360 2.97 19.61 -11.92
N ARG A 361 2.44 19.12 -10.80
CA ARG A 361 1.11 18.48 -10.70
C ARG A 361 -0.02 19.49 -10.55
N SER A 362 0.22 20.63 -9.90
CA SER A 362 -0.80 21.68 -9.70
C SER A 362 -1.10 22.48 -10.98
N ARG A 363 -0.23 22.43 -12.00
CA ARG A 363 -0.39 23.18 -13.26
C ARG A 363 -1.17 22.45 -14.36
N HIS A 364 -1.60 21.20 -14.14
CA HIS A 364 -2.46 20.45 -15.05
C HIS A 364 -3.67 19.88 -14.33
N PRO A 365 -4.70 20.71 -14.01
CA PRO A 365 -5.95 20.22 -13.45
C PRO A 365 -6.83 19.46 -14.46
N ASP A 366 -6.49 19.45 -15.76
CA ASP A 366 -7.36 18.99 -16.86
C ASP A 366 -7.14 17.55 -17.33
N LEU A 367 -6.47 16.69 -16.56
CA LEU A 367 -6.49 15.24 -16.79
C LEU A 367 -7.41 14.55 -15.77
N ARG A 368 -8.65 15.06 -15.70
CA ARG A 368 -9.79 14.30 -15.21
C ARG A 368 -10.45 13.65 -16.42
N ILE A 369 -10.05 12.43 -16.73
CA ILE A 369 -10.88 11.40 -17.40
C ILE A 369 -10.59 10.09 -16.67
#